data_f2e0bcaf1c985a786a216a7ecf5c49d4
#
_entry.id   f2e0bcaf1c985a786a216a7ecf5c49d4
#
_cell.length_a   1.000
_cell.length_b   1.000
_cell.length_c   1.000
_cell.angle_alpha   90.00
_cell.angle_beta   90.00
_cell.angle_gamma   90.00
#
_symmetry.space_group_name_H-M   'P 1'
#
loop_
_entity.id
_entity.type
_entity.pdbx_description
1 polymer ?
#
loop_
_entity_poly.entity_id
_entity_poly.type
_entity_poly.pdbx_seq_one_letter_code
_entity_poly.pdbx_strand_id
1 'polypeptide(L)'
;MTPAETITEVLRAVAEMAKPGVNILEIERRAETTMQILGAVSANKGYFPKWATSPFPSVICLGVNDVIAHAIPKEYELMDGDLLHVDCGLIVD
;
A
#
# COMPACT_ATOMS: atom_id res chain seq x y z
N MET A 1 16.83 11.42 -0.80
CA MET A 1 15.93 10.99 -1.91
C MET A 1 14.79 11.99 -2.09
N THR A 2 14.39 12.22 -3.32
CA THR A 2 13.20 13.02 -3.60
C THR A 2 11.94 12.21 -3.25
N PRO A 3 10.79 12.88 -3.06
CA PRO A 3 9.53 12.14 -2.87
C PRO A 3 9.22 11.15 -4.00
N ALA A 4 9.51 11.53 -5.25
CA ALA A 4 9.29 10.65 -6.39
C ALA A 4 10.18 9.40 -6.34
N GLU A 5 11.44 9.55 -5.96
CA GLU A 5 12.36 8.42 -5.80
C GLU A 5 11.90 7.50 -4.66
N THR A 6 11.41 8.07 -3.58
CA THR A 6 10.93 7.31 -2.42
C THR A 6 9.69 6.50 -2.80
N ILE A 7 8.72 7.10 -3.51
CA ILE A 7 7.54 6.38 -3.99
C ILE A 7 7.95 5.24 -4.91
N THR A 8 8.90 5.48 -5.81
CA THR A 8 9.40 4.46 -6.73
C THR A 8 9.94 3.25 -5.97
N GLU A 9 10.72 3.49 -4.92
CA GLU A 9 11.28 2.39 -4.11
C GLU A 9 10.19 1.61 -3.37
N VAL A 10 9.18 2.30 -2.82
CA VAL A 10 8.07 1.63 -2.15
C VAL A 10 7.28 0.78 -3.14
N LEU A 11 6.96 1.32 -4.31
CA LEU A 11 6.24 0.57 -5.35
C LEU A 11 7.04 -0.61 -5.87
N ARG A 12 8.36 -0.46 -5.99
CA ARG A 12 9.24 -1.56 -6.39
C ARG A 12 9.19 -2.69 -5.37
N ALA A 13 9.26 -2.37 -4.07
CA ALA A 13 9.18 -3.36 -3.00
C ALA A 13 7.84 -4.10 -3.05
N VAL A 14 6.75 -3.38 -3.28
CA VAL A 14 5.42 -3.98 -3.43
C VAL A 14 5.37 -4.91 -4.65
N ALA A 15 5.90 -4.45 -5.78
CA ALA A 15 5.89 -5.25 -7.01
C ALA A 15 6.69 -6.55 -6.87
N GLU A 16 7.80 -6.51 -6.14
CA GLU A 16 8.61 -7.72 -5.89
C GLU A 16 7.84 -8.77 -5.10
N MET A 17 6.90 -8.36 -4.25
CA MET A 17 6.11 -9.29 -3.46
C MET A 17 4.80 -9.71 -4.14
N ALA A 18 4.41 -9.07 -5.22
CA ALA A 18 3.13 -9.33 -5.88
C ALA A 18 3.19 -10.60 -6.73
N LYS A 19 3.18 -11.75 -6.06
CA LYS A 19 3.27 -13.08 -6.68
C LYS A 19 2.15 -13.97 -6.16
N PRO A 20 1.73 -14.98 -6.95
CA PRO A 20 0.75 -15.96 -6.45
C PRO A 20 1.22 -16.58 -5.14
N GLY A 21 0.30 -16.75 -4.20
CA GLY A 21 0.58 -17.32 -2.89
C GLY A 21 0.94 -16.31 -1.81
N VAL A 22 1.19 -15.05 -2.15
CA VAL A 22 1.52 -14.01 -1.18
C VAL A 22 0.23 -13.36 -0.66
N ASN A 23 0.14 -13.24 0.67
CA ASN A 23 -0.99 -12.55 1.30
C ASN A 23 -0.80 -11.03 1.18
N ILE A 24 -1.84 -10.30 0.78
CA ILE A 24 -1.72 -8.85 0.58
C ILE A 24 -1.40 -8.09 1.87
N LEU A 25 -1.71 -8.65 3.04
CA LEU A 25 -1.28 -8.05 4.31
C LEU A 25 0.25 -8.06 4.48
N GLU A 26 0.93 -9.04 3.91
CA GLU A 26 2.40 -9.08 3.89
C GLU A 26 2.95 -7.99 2.98
N ILE A 27 2.28 -7.72 1.87
CA ILE A 27 2.64 -6.63 0.95
C ILE A 27 2.50 -5.29 1.68
N GLU A 28 1.43 -5.10 2.45
CA GLU A 28 1.22 -3.89 3.24
C GLU A 28 2.34 -3.70 4.27
N ARG A 29 2.73 -4.76 4.96
CA ARG A 29 3.85 -4.70 5.93
C ARG A 29 5.16 -4.36 5.24
N ARG A 30 5.43 -4.89 4.07
CA ARG A 30 6.64 -4.58 3.31
C ARG A 30 6.65 -3.10 2.91
N ALA A 31 5.51 -2.55 2.50
CA ALA A 31 5.41 -1.13 2.16
C ALA A 31 5.70 -0.27 3.39
N GLU A 32 5.14 -0.61 4.54
CA GLU A 32 5.37 0.13 5.78
C GLU A 32 6.83 0.09 6.19
N THR A 33 7.45 -1.09 6.16
CA THR A 33 8.87 -1.25 6.50
C THR A 33 9.75 -0.43 5.57
N THR A 34 9.46 -0.46 4.27
CA THR A 34 10.23 0.30 3.28
C THR A 34 10.12 1.80 3.54
N MET A 35 8.91 2.29 3.83
CA MET A 35 8.71 3.70 4.18
C MET A 35 9.52 4.10 5.41
N GLN A 36 9.52 3.26 6.45
CA GLN A 36 10.27 3.53 7.66
C GLN A 36 11.77 3.60 7.40
N ILE A 37 12.30 2.68 6.61
CA ILE A 37 13.73 2.67 6.25
C ILE A 37 14.11 3.94 5.49
N LEU A 38 13.23 4.43 4.61
CA LEU A 38 13.49 5.60 3.79
C LEU A 38 13.14 6.93 4.48
N GLY A 39 12.66 6.88 5.73
CA GLY A 39 12.29 8.08 6.48
C GLY A 39 11.01 8.75 5.97
N ALA A 40 10.14 8.00 5.33
CA ALA A 40 8.87 8.52 4.80
C ALA A 40 7.71 8.19 5.71
N VAL A 41 6.66 9.01 5.66
CA VAL A 41 5.42 8.80 6.40
C VAL A 41 4.29 8.62 5.40
N SER A 42 3.44 7.62 5.62
CA SER A 42 2.29 7.38 4.76
C SER A 42 1.31 8.55 4.82
N ALA A 43 0.84 9.01 3.66
CA ALA A 43 -0.23 9.99 3.58
C ALA A 43 -1.61 9.34 3.70
N ASN A 44 -1.70 8.02 3.60
CA ASN A 44 -2.97 7.28 3.64
C ASN A 44 -3.36 6.88 5.06
N LYS A 45 -2.42 6.32 5.82
CA LYS A 45 -2.72 5.82 7.17
C LYS A 45 -3.16 6.96 8.07
N GLY A 46 -4.32 6.81 8.68
CA GLY A 46 -4.89 7.83 9.54
C GLY A 46 -5.76 8.86 8.83
N TYR A 47 -5.85 8.81 7.49
CA TYR A 47 -6.73 9.70 6.74
C TYR A 47 -8.18 9.48 7.19
N PHE A 48 -8.84 10.55 7.60
CA PHE A 48 -10.19 10.48 8.17
C PHE A 48 -11.07 11.56 7.56
N PRO A 49 -11.64 11.31 6.36
CA PRO A 49 -12.54 12.27 5.74
C PRO A 49 -13.88 12.34 6.50
N LYS A 50 -14.62 13.44 6.30
CA LYS A 50 -15.87 13.67 7.02
C LYS A 50 -16.93 12.59 6.82
N TRP A 51 -16.92 11.93 5.68
CA TRP A 51 -17.89 10.87 5.35
C TRP A 51 -17.49 9.49 5.91
N ALA A 52 -16.29 9.35 6.44
CA ALA A 52 -15.81 8.07 6.96
C ALA A 52 -16.18 7.88 8.43
N THR A 53 -16.26 6.64 8.86
CA THR A 53 -16.57 6.29 10.26
C THR A 53 -15.31 6.04 11.09
N SER A 54 -14.16 5.87 10.44
CA SER A 54 -12.89 5.63 11.12
C SER A 54 -11.74 6.10 10.23
N PRO A 55 -10.53 6.34 10.82
CA PRO A 55 -9.35 6.66 10.01
C PRO A 55 -8.97 5.49 9.10
N PHE A 56 -8.34 5.81 7.97
CA PHE A 56 -7.85 4.78 7.05
C PHE A 56 -6.78 3.93 7.76
N PRO A 57 -6.91 2.59 7.79
CA PRO A 57 -6.07 1.74 8.66
C PRO A 57 -4.72 1.35 8.06
N SER A 58 -4.47 1.58 6.79
CA SER A 58 -3.28 1.07 6.09
C SER A 58 -2.38 2.16 5.55
N VAL A 59 -1.09 1.84 5.36
CA VAL A 59 -0.12 2.77 4.79
C VAL A 59 -0.29 2.95 3.28
N ILE A 60 -0.89 1.97 2.61
CA ILE A 60 -1.18 2.02 1.16
C ILE A 60 -2.57 1.47 0.90
N CYS A 61 -3.11 1.77 -0.28
CA CYS A 61 -4.36 1.17 -0.74
C CYS A 61 -4.01 -0.04 -1.61
N LEU A 62 -4.54 -1.20 -1.26
CA LEU A 62 -4.36 -2.44 -2.02
C LEU A 62 -5.71 -3.04 -2.32
N GLY A 63 -6.04 -3.18 -3.60
CA GLY A 63 -7.27 -3.80 -4.04
C GLY A 63 -6.98 -4.88 -5.06
N VAL A 64 -7.82 -5.91 -5.09
CA VAL A 64 -7.67 -7.03 -6.01
C VAL A 64 -8.87 -7.03 -6.97
N ASN A 65 -8.57 -7.13 -8.26
CA ASN A 65 -9.58 -7.19 -9.33
C ASN A 65 -10.50 -5.98 -9.34
N ASP A 66 -11.76 -6.11 -8.93
CA ASP A 66 -12.75 -5.02 -9.01
C ASP A 66 -12.65 -4.00 -7.87
N VAL A 67 -11.86 -4.26 -6.85
CA VAL A 67 -11.69 -3.34 -5.72
C VAL A 67 -10.63 -2.31 -6.07
N ILE A 68 -11.05 -1.07 -6.32
CA ILE A 68 -10.17 0.03 -6.69
C ILE A 68 -10.49 1.24 -5.81
N ALA A 69 -9.55 2.19 -5.72
CA ALA A 69 -9.64 3.44 -4.96
C ALA A 69 -9.96 3.22 -3.47
N HIS A 70 -9.13 3.74 -2.59
CA HIS A 70 -9.28 3.64 -1.14
C HIS A 70 -9.50 2.20 -0.63
N ALA A 71 -9.00 1.22 -1.38
CA ALA A 71 -9.09 -0.18 -0.99
C ALA A 71 -8.27 -0.45 0.26
N ILE A 72 -8.88 -1.09 1.25
CA ILE A 72 -8.21 -1.47 2.50
C ILE A 72 -7.65 -2.88 2.32
N PRO A 73 -6.34 -3.10 2.53
CA PRO A 73 -5.77 -4.44 2.48
C PRO A 73 -6.47 -5.39 3.45
N LYS A 74 -6.79 -6.57 2.98
CA LYS A 74 -7.41 -7.63 3.78
C LYS A 74 -6.58 -8.88 3.69
N GLU A 75 -6.88 -9.84 4.55
CA GLU A 75 -6.30 -11.16 4.44
C GLU A 75 -6.77 -11.81 3.15
N TYR A 76 -5.89 -11.89 2.17
CA TYR A 76 -6.18 -12.47 0.87
C TYR A 76 -4.87 -12.94 0.26
N GLU A 77 -4.83 -14.17 -0.18
CA GLU A 77 -3.68 -14.75 -0.85
C GLU A 77 -3.83 -14.54 -2.35
N LEU A 78 -2.83 -13.90 -2.97
CA LEU A 78 -2.87 -13.62 -4.41
C LEU A 78 -2.90 -14.93 -5.21
N MET A 79 -3.71 -14.92 -6.26
CA MET A 79 -3.83 -16.05 -7.19
C MET A 79 -3.29 -15.64 -8.56
N ASP A 80 -2.84 -16.62 -9.32
CA ASP A 80 -2.38 -16.37 -10.68
C ASP A 80 -3.50 -15.75 -11.52
N GLY A 81 -3.18 -14.66 -12.22
CA GLY A 81 -4.15 -13.91 -13.01
C GLY A 81 -4.87 -12.79 -12.27
N ASP A 82 -4.68 -12.64 -10.96
CA ASP A 82 -5.25 -11.52 -10.22
C ASP A 82 -4.61 -10.20 -10.67
N LEU A 83 -5.45 -9.16 -10.74
CA LEU A 83 -5.01 -7.80 -10.98
C LEU A 83 -4.92 -7.06 -9.64
N LEU A 84 -3.72 -6.65 -9.27
CA LEU A 84 -3.49 -5.92 -8.03
C LEU A 84 -3.41 -4.42 -8.30
N HIS A 85 -4.29 -3.67 -7.64
CA HIS A 85 -4.30 -2.21 -7.69
C HIS A 85 -3.54 -1.66 -6.50
N VAL A 86 -2.59 -0.77 -6.74
CA VAL A 86 -1.78 -0.16 -5.68
C VAL A 86 -1.87 1.35 -5.79
N ASP A 87 -2.23 2.00 -4.68
CA ASP A 87 -2.21 3.45 -4.58
C ASP A 87 -1.45 3.84 -3.32
N CYS A 88 -0.45 4.69 -3.48
CA CYS A 88 0.47 5.06 -2.42
C CYS A 88 0.71 6.57 -2.40
N GLY A 89 0.53 7.18 -1.24
CA GLY A 89 0.91 8.57 -1.00
C GLY A 89 1.83 8.63 0.21
N LEU A 90 2.83 9.51 0.18
CA LEU A 90 3.75 9.65 1.29
C LEU A 90 4.26 11.08 1.44
N ILE A 91 4.80 11.35 2.63
CA ILE A 91 5.39 12.62 3.00
C ILE A 91 6.85 12.37 3.33
N VAL A 92 7.73 13.14 2.74
CA VAL A 92 9.17 13.09 2.98
C VAL A 92 9.65 14.46 3.43
N ASP A 93 10.36 14.51 4.55
CA ASP A 93 10.97 15.75 5.04
C ASP A 93 12.27 16.06 4.32
#